data_b4289eea6766a7f7a8b117623d18de7b
#
_entry.id   b4289eea6766a7f7a8b117623d18de7b
#
_cell.length_a   1.000
_cell.length_b   1.000
_cell.length_c   1.000
_cell.angle_alpha   90.00
_cell.angle_beta   90.00
_cell.angle_gamma   90.00
#
_symmetry.space_group_name_H-M   'P 1'
#
loop_
_entity.id
_entity.type
_entity.pdbx_description
1 polymer ?
#
loop_
_entity_poly.entity_id
_entity_poly.type
_entity_poly.pdbx_seq_one_letter_code
_entity_poly.pdbx_strand_id
1 'polypeptide(L)'
;EQTGFQGHYTVVCPSGERINVLLNVPGKHNALNATAALAVAKEEGIGNEAILEALADFQGAGRRFDQLGEFIRPNGKVRLVDDYGHHPTEVDVTIKAAREGWGDKRIVMIFQPHRYSRTRDLFDEFVQVLSQVDALIMLDVYAAGEAPIVGADSKALCRSIRNLGKVDPILVSDTEQLGDVLDQIIQDGDLILAQGAGSVSKISRGLAERW
;
A
#
# COMPACT_ATOMS: atom_id res chain seq x y z
N GLU A 1 18.39 5.34 3.21
CA GLU A 1 17.47 6.25 3.92
C GLU A 1 16.22 6.50 3.09
N GLN A 2 15.08 6.63 3.72
CA GLN A 2 13.82 6.99 3.08
C GLN A 2 13.26 8.25 3.74
N THR A 3 12.73 9.17 2.93
CA THR A 3 12.02 10.37 3.39
C THR A 3 10.78 10.57 2.52
N GLY A 4 9.59 10.35 3.10
CA GLY A 4 8.35 10.34 2.34
C GLY A 4 8.39 9.30 1.22
N PHE A 5 8.24 9.74 -0.02
CA PHE A 5 8.28 8.87 -1.21
C PHE A 5 9.69 8.60 -1.75
N GLN A 6 10.71 9.35 -1.31
CA GLN A 6 12.05 9.24 -1.85
C GLN A 6 12.92 8.28 -1.05
N GLY A 7 13.57 7.37 -1.75
CA GLY A 7 14.59 6.47 -1.24
C GLY A 7 15.99 6.81 -1.77
N HIS A 8 16.96 6.94 -0.87
CA HIS A 8 18.37 7.10 -1.20
C HIS A 8 19.12 5.84 -0.78
N TYR A 9 19.80 5.18 -1.70
CA TYR A 9 20.59 3.99 -1.40
C TYR A 9 21.81 3.85 -2.32
N THR A 10 22.75 3.01 -1.92
CA THR A 10 23.96 2.74 -2.71
C THR A 10 23.94 1.31 -3.18
N VAL A 11 24.07 1.10 -4.49
CA VAL A 11 24.33 -0.20 -5.10
C VAL A 11 25.83 -0.43 -5.13
N VAL A 12 26.28 -1.60 -4.66
CA VAL A 12 27.67 -2.04 -4.76
C VAL A 12 27.75 -3.13 -5.82
N CYS A 13 28.40 -2.81 -6.93
CA CYS A 13 28.59 -3.75 -8.03
C CYS A 13 29.64 -4.83 -7.69
N PRO A 14 29.64 -5.99 -8.35
CA PRO A 14 30.68 -7.01 -8.18
C PRO A 14 32.11 -6.50 -8.45
N SER A 15 32.26 -5.48 -9.29
CA SER A 15 33.53 -4.79 -9.57
C SER A 15 34.05 -3.94 -8.40
N GLY A 16 33.23 -3.74 -7.34
CA GLY A 16 33.52 -2.81 -6.27
C GLY A 16 33.05 -1.38 -6.53
N GLU A 17 32.53 -1.08 -7.72
CA GLU A 17 31.94 0.23 -8.05
C GLU A 17 30.74 0.50 -7.15
N ARG A 18 30.63 1.75 -6.67
CA ARG A 18 29.52 2.21 -5.81
C ARG A 18 28.69 3.24 -6.57
N ILE A 19 27.40 2.94 -6.73
CA ILE A 19 26.43 3.77 -7.47
C ILE A 19 25.39 4.27 -6.49
N ASN A 20 25.29 5.60 -6.31
CA ASN A 20 24.29 6.22 -5.47
C ASN A 20 23.00 6.42 -6.28
N VAL A 21 21.90 5.87 -5.80
CA VAL A 21 20.60 5.87 -6.48
C VAL A 21 19.63 6.72 -5.69
N LEU A 22 18.92 7.61 -6.41
CA LEU A 22 17.70 8.26 -5.97
C LEU A 22 16.52 7.55 -6.64
N LEU A 23 15.49 7.18 -5.86
CA LEU A 23 14.30 6.54 -6.36
C LEU A 23 13.06 7.23 -5.76
N ASN A 24 12.10 7.63 -6.60
CA ASN A 24 10.87 8.30 -6.17
C ASN A 24 9.72 7.34 -5.81
N VAL A 25 10.04 6.10 -5.43
CA VAL A 25 9.08 5.09 -4.95
C VAL A 25 9.59 4.55 -3.61
N PRO A 26 8.73 4.52 -2.57
CA PRO A 26 9.16 4.14 -1.24
C PRO A 26 9.32 2.62 -1.09
N GLY A 27 10.07 2.23 -0.07
CA GLY A 27 10.19 0.86 0.40
C GLY A 27 11.39 0.10 -0.15
N LYS A 28 11.99 -0.69 0.72
CA LYS A 28 13.17 -1.51 0.42
C LYS A 28 12.94 -2.47 -0.77
N HIS A 29 11.74 -2.98 -0.94
CA HIS A 29 11.41 -3.87 -2.07
C HIS A 29 11.52 -3.14 -3.41
N ASN A 30 11.15 -1.86 -3.49
CA ASN A 30 11.33 -1.06 -4.70
C ASN A 30 12.81 -0.73 -4.96
N ALA A 31 13.61 -0.50 -3.92
CA ALA A 31 15.06 -0.37 -4.07
C ALA A 31 15.70 -1.65 -4.64
N LEU A 32 15.25 -2.84 -4.22
CA LEU A 32 15.71 -4.12 -4.77
C LEU A 32 15.27 -4.28 -6.23
N ASN A 33 14.03 -3.94 -6.58
CA ASN A 33 13.53 -3.98 -7.96
C ASN A 33 14.32 -3.03 -8.87
N ALA A 34 14.57 -1.81 -8.42
CA ALA A 34 15.37 -0.83 -9.16
C ALA A 34 16.84 -1.28 -9.29
N THR A 35 17.40 -1.95 -8.27
CA THR A 35 18.74 -2.54 -8.36
C THR A 35 18.81 -3.63 -9.43
N ALA A 36 17.78 -4.48 -9.53
CA ALA A 36 17.70 -5.49 -10.58
C ALA A 36 17.61 -4.85 -11.97
N ALA A 37 16.79 -3.81 -12.14
CA ALA A 37 16.67 -3.07 -13.39
C ALA A 37 18.02 -2.40 -13.76
N LEU A 38 18.72 -1.80 -12.80
CA LEU A 38 20.06 -1.21 -12.99
C LEU A 38 21.06 -2.28 -13.45
N ALA A 39 21.04 -3.48 -12.83
CA ALA A 39 21.93 -4.55 -13.20
C ALA A 39 21.72 -4.99 -14.67
N VAL A 40 20.46 -5.19 -15.07
CA VAL A 40 20.11 -5.54 -16.46
C VAL A 40 20.53 -4.43 -17.42
N ALA A 41 20.26 -3.17 -17.10
CA ALA A 41 20.64 -2.04 -17.96
C ALA A 41 22.18 -1.94 -18.15
N LYS A 42 22.96 -2.24 -17.11
CA LYS A 42 24.45 -2.29 -17.21
C LYS A 42 24.91 -3.45 -18.09
N GLU A 43 24.30 -4.63 -18.01
CA GLU A 43 24.62 -5.76 -18.90
C GLU A 43 24.30 -5.42 -20.37
N GLU A 44 23.26 -4.63 -20.62
CA GLU A 44 22.92 -4.12 -21.95
C GLU A 44 23.82 -2.95 -22.41
N GLY A 45 24.81 -2.55 -21.61
CA GLY A 45 25.79 -1.52 -21.95
C GLY A 45 25.28 -0.08 -21.80
N ILE A 46 24.19 0.15 -21.08
CA ILE A 46 23.67 1.49 -20.81
C ILE A 46 24.55 2.18 -19.76
N GLY A 47 24.92 3.45 -20.01
CA GLY A 47 25.75 4.23 -19.11
C GLY A 47 25.03 4.59 -17.81
N ASN A 48 25.80 4.71 -16.70
CA ASN A 48 25.24 5.00 -15.37
C ASN A 48 24.42 6.30 -15.34
N GLU A 49 24.81 7.33 -16.07
CA GLU A 49 24.11 8.62 -16.10
C GLU A 49 22.65 8.45 -16.57
N ALA A 50 22.45 7.77 -17.70
CA ALA A 50 21.11 7.51 -18.24
C ALA A 50 20.27 6.60 -17.31
N ILE A 51 20.90 5.61 -16.67
CA ILE A 51 20.24 4.74 -15.70
C ILE A 51 19.76 5.54 -14.49
N LEU A 52 20.63 6.39 -13.94
CA LEU A 52 20.32 7.19 -12.75
C LEU A 52 19.25 8.24 -13.02
N GLU A 53 19.31 8.89 -14.19
CA GLU A 53 18.27 9.82 -14.64
C GLU A 53 16.90 9.11 -14.74
N ALA A 54 16.85 7.96 -15.42
CA ALA A 54 15.63 7.18 -15.56
C ALA A 54 15.05 6.72 -14.21
N LEU A 55 15.89 6.32 -13.25
CA LEU A 55 15.46 5.92 -11.91
C LEU A 55 14.98 7.11 -11.08
N ALA A 56 15.61 8.27 -11.20
CA ALA A 56 15.20 9.49 -10.52
C ALA A 56 13.86 10.04 -11.07
N ASP A 57 13.62 9.87 -12.37
CA ASP A 57 12.36 10.29 -13.01
C ASP A 57 11.22 9.26 -12.86
N PHE A 58 11.55 8.05 -12.44
CA PHE A 58 10.55 6.98 -12.31
C PHE A 58 9.55 7.27 -11.20
N GLN A 59 8.27 7.44 -11.57
CA GLN A 59 7.17 7.74 -10.65
C GLN A 59 6.43 6.49 -10.14
N GLY A 60 7.00 5.31 -10.39
CA GLY A 60 6.39 4.03 -10.03
C GLY A 60 5.52 3.45 -11.15
N ALA A 61 5.14 2.19 -10.98
CA ALA A 61 4.07 1.57 -11.75
C ALA A 61 2.72 1.95 -11.12
N GLY A 62 1.74 2.25 -11.94
CA GLY A 62 0.39 2.56 -11.44
C GLY A 62 -0.10 1.50 -10.44
N ARG A 63 -0.79 1.93 -9.40
CA ARG A 63 -1.23 1.09 -8.29
C ARG A 63 -0.07 0.42 -7.50
N ARG A 64 1.11 1.04 -7.43
CA ARG A 64 2.24 0.61 -6.59
C ARG A 64 2.68 1.80 -5.73
N PHE A 65 2.08 1.92 -4.55
CA PHE A 65 2.19 3.08 -3.68
C PHE A 65 1.89 4.40 -4.43
N ASP A 66 0.83 4.38 -5.24
CA ASP A 66 0.47 5.43 -6.19
C ASP A 66 -0.19 6.60 -5.44
N GLN A 67 0.41 7.78 -5.49
CA GLN A 67 -0.10 8.96 -4.81
C GLN A 67 -1.29 9.55 -5.56
N LEU A 68 -2.48 9.48 -4.98
CA LEU A 68 -3.67 10.07 -5.57
C LEU A 68 -3.83 11.56 -5.23
N GLY A 69 -3.19 12.02 -4.17
CA GLY A 69 -3.18 13.43 -3.80
C GLY A 69 -3.21 13.70 -2.29
N GLU A 70 -3.21 15.00 -1.97
CA GLU A 70 -3.49 15.51 -0.62
C GLU A 70 -4.83 16.25 -0.63
N PHE A 71 -5.65 15.99 0.36
CA PHE A 71 -7.02 16.49 0.43
C PHE A 71 -7.30 17.17 1.76
N ILE A 72 -8.04 18.28 1.73
CA ILE A 72 -8.54 18.95 2.93
C ILE A 72 -9.90 18.36 3.25
N ARG A 73 -10.02 17.74 4.42
CA ARG A 73 -11.26 17.14 4.91
C ARG A 73 -11.74 17.85 6.18
N PRO A 74 -12.97 17.62 6.65
CA PRO A 74 -13.51 18.31 7.83
C PRO A 74 -12.60 18.23 9.07
N ASN A 75 -11.89 17.11 9.26
CA ASN A 75 -11.04 16.86 10.43
C ASN A 75 -9.54 17.07 10.18
N GLY A 76 -9.15 17.63 9.02
CA GLY A 76 -7.75 17.94 8.73
C GLY A 76 -7.31 17.57 7.32
N LYS A 77 -6.02 17.75 7.06
CA LYS A 77 -5.38 17.42 5.78
C LYS A 77 -4.92 15.97 5.78
N VAL A 78 -5.28 15.22 4.76
CA VAL A 78 -4.94 13.80 4.61
C VAL A 78 -4.26 13.55 3.27
N ARG A 79 -3.48 12.47 3.19
CA ARG A 79 -2.89 11.98 1.94
C ARG A 79 -3.49 10.65 1.58
N LEU A 80 -3.85 10.47 0.31
CA LEU A 80 -4.44 9.24 -0.22
C LEU A 80 -3.46 8.53 -1.17
N VAL A 81 -3.25 7.24 -0.92
CA VAL A 81 -2.37 6.35 -1.68
C VAL A 81 -3.13 5.11 -2.11
N ASP A 82 -2.95 4.67 -3.37
CA ASP A 82 -3.48 3.41 -3.92
C ASP A 82 -2.36 2.39 -4.07
N ASP A 83 -2.57 1.16 -3.60
CA ASP A 83 -1.62 0.07 -3.75
C ASP A 83 -2.29 -1.24 -4.18
N TYR A 84 -1.65 -1.97 -5.07
CA TYR A 84 -2.17 -3.22 -5.63
C TYR A 84 -1.98 -4.43 -4.70
N GLY A 85 -1.15 -4.33 -3.68
CA GLY A 85 -0.82 -5.42 -2.78
C GLY A 85 -2.06 -6.13 -2.24
N HIS A 86 -2.09 -7.44 -2.37
CA HIS A 86 -3.24 -8.28 -2.03
C HIS A 86 -2.83 -9.62 -1.40
N HIS A 87 -1.54 -9.83 -1.20
CA HIS A 87 -0.96 -10.91 -0.41
C HIS A 87 -0.47 -10.35 0.93
N PRO A 88 -0.56 -11.07 2.07
CA PRO A 88 -0.10 -10.55 3.36
C PRO A 88 1.32 -10.00 3.34
N THR A 89 2.25 -10.65 2.63
CA THR A 89 3.63 -10.16 2.46
C THR A 89 3.68 -8.81 1.74
N GLU A 90 2.86 -8.62 0.68
CA GLU A 90 2.79 -7.33 -0.03
C GLU A 90 2.21 -6.25 0.88
N VAL A 91 1.15 -6.57 1.63
CA VAL A 91 0.55 -5.66 2.61
C VAL A 91 1.56 -5.23 3.67
N ASP A 92 2.33 -6.18 4.22
CA ASP A 92 3.35 -5.93 5.23
C ASP A 92 4.44 -4.98 4.73
N VAL A 93 4.98 -5.21 3.52
CA VAL A 93 6.02 -4.34 2.97
C VAL A 93 5.50 -2.94 2.64
N THR A 94 4.22 -2.81 2.25
CA THR A 94 3.58 -1.52 2.00
C THR A 94 3.38 -0.73 3.30
N ILE A 95 2.88 -1.39 4.37
CA ILE A 95 2.75 -0.76 5.70
C ILE A 95 4.12 -0.30 6.22
N LYS A 96 5.15 -1.14 6.10
CA LYS A 96 6.52 -0.80 6.51
C LYS A 96 7.05 0.40 5.73
N ALA A 97 6.87 0.42 4.41
CA ALA A 97 7.27 1.55 3.58
C ALA A 97 6.54 2.85 3.99
N ALA A 98 5.25 2.76 4.33
CA ALA A 98 4.48 3.88 4.85
C ALA A 98 5.04 4.37 6.19
N ARG A 99 5.33 3.48 7.13
CA ARG A 99 5.93 3.83 8.44
C ARG A 99 7.31 4.47 8.28
N GLU A 100 8.17 3.92 7.42
CA GLU A 100 9.50 4.46 7.15
C GLU A 100 9.44 5.87 6.53
N GLY A 101 8.48 6.11 5.62
CA GLY A 101 8.36 7.38 4.91
C GLY A 101 7.63 8.48 5.69
N TRP A 102 6.69 8.12 6.55
CA TRP A 102 5.83 9.07 7.28
C TRP A 102 6.02 9.07 8.79
N GLY A 103 6.90 8.24 9.33
CA GLY A 103 7.22 8.20 10.76
C GLY A 103 6.00 7.81 11.62
N ASP A 104 5.72 8.63 12.64
CA ASP A 104 4.65 8.38 13.61
C ASP A 104 3.24 8.78 13.16
N LYS A 105 3.07 9.15 11.88
CA LYS A 105 1.74 9.49 11.36
C LYS A 105 0.84 8.26 11.32
N ARG A 106 -0.45 8.48 11.60
CA ARG A 106 -1.45 7.41 11.55
C ARG A 106 -1.61 6.88 10.13
N ILE A 107 -1.73 5.56 10.01
CA ILE A 107 -2.11 4.86 8.79
C ILE A 107 -3.56 4.42 8.92
N VAL A 108 -4.43 5.00 8.09
CA VAL A 108 -5.82 4.57 7.92
C VAL A 108 -5.88 3.68 6.69
N MET A 109 -6.04 2.38 6.87
CA MET A 109 -6.06 1.45 5.75
C MET A 109 -7.49 1.16 5.29
N ILE A 110 -7.71 1.23 3.98
CA ILE A 110 -8.88 0.68 3.29
C ILE A 110 -8.43 -0.59 2.59
N PHE A 111 -8.83 -1.75 3.10
CA PHE A 111 -8.39 -3.03 2.55
C PHE A 111 -9.54 -3.80 1.89
N GLN A 112 -9.29 -4.28 0.67
CA GLN A 112 -10.21 -5.18 -0.03
C GLN A 112 -9.55 -6.55 -0.22
N PRO A 113 -9.98 -7.59 0.52
CA PRO A 113 -9.50 -8.94 0.26
C PRO A 113 -9.85 -9.37 -1.17
N HIS A 114 -8.94 -10.11 -1.82
CA HIS A 114 -9.10 -10.55 -3.20
C HIS A 114 -9.07 -12.06 -3.28
N ARG A 115 -10.20 -12.67 -3.68
CA ARG A 115 -10.54 -14.09 -3.72
C ARG A 115 -10.81 -14.72 -2.35
N TYR A 116 -11.85 -15.50 -2.28
CA TYR A 116 -12.21 -16.26 -1.07
C TYR A 116 -11.18 -17.34 -0.75
N SER A 117 -10.64 -18.02 -1.76
CA SER A 117 -9.61 -19.04 -1.59
C SER A 117 -8.35 -18.48 -0.91
N ARG A 118 -7.83 -17.35 -1.39
CA ARG A 118 -6.67 -16.68 -0.76
C ARG A 118 -6.99 -16.21 0.66
N THR A 119 -8.17 -15.64 0.87
CA THR A 119 -8.60 -15.18 2.20
C THR A 119 -8.65 -16.34 3.18
N ARG A 120 -9.10 -17.52 2.75
CA ARG A 120 -9.09 -18.75 3.57
C ARG A 120 -7.67 -19.23 3.84
N ASP A 121 -6.86 -19.37 2.79
CA ASP A 121 -5.57 -20.04 2.86
C ASP A 121 -4.52 -19.22 3.64
N LEU A 122 -4.67 -17.90 3.68
CA LEU A 122 -3.77 -16.94 4.35
C LEU A 122 -4.49 -16.14 5.45
N PHE A 123 -5.52 -16.74 6.05
CA PHE A 123 -6.42 -16.04 6.97
C PHE A 123 -5.68 -15.45 8.18
N ASP A 124 -4.85 -16.26 8.83
CA ASP A 124 -4.13 -15.86 10.04
C ASP A 124 -3.07 -14.80 9.73
N GLU A 125 -2.40 -14.92 8.58
CA GLU A 125 -1.44 -13.92 8.11
C GLU A 125 -2.12 -12.57 7.84
N PHE A 126 -3.32 -12.57 7.23
CA PHE A 126 -4.11 -11.36 7.07
C PHE A 126 -4.50 -10.74 8.41
N VAL A 127 -4.95 -11.55 9.36
CA VAL A 127 -5.29 -11.07 10.70
C VAL A 127 -4.08 -10.36 11.34
N GLN A 128 -2.89 -10.96 11.24
CA GLN A 128 -1.68 -10.38 11.83
C GLN A 128 -1.25 -9.08 11.12
N VAL A 129 -1.20 -9.08 9.78
CA VAL A 129 -0.69 -7.93 9.03
C VAL A 129 -1.64 -6.74 9.09
N LEU A 130 -2.95 -6.96 8.95
CA LEU A 130 -3.95 -5.91 8.99
C LEU A 130 -4.12 -5.29 10.39
N SER A 131 -3.66 -5.98 11.43
CA SER A 131 -3.65 -5.46 12.80
C SER A 131 -2.48 -4.51 13.09
N GLN A 132 -1.63 -4.18 12.10
CA GLN A 132 -0.47 -3.29 12.26
C GLN A 132 -0.80 -1.82 11.97
N VAL A 133 -1.99 -1.52 11.47
CA VAL A 133 -2.43 -0.15 11.14
C VAL A 133 -3.19 0.50 12.29
N ASP A 134 -3.33 1.82 12.26
CA ASP A 134 -3.95 2.58 13.36
C ASP A 134 -5.48 2.65 13.24
N ALA A 135 -6.00 2.57 12.01
CA ALA A 135 -7.42 2.41 11.72
C ALA A 135 -7.58 1.54 10.48
N LEU A 136 -8.59 0.66 10.48
CA LEU A 136 -8.83 -0.30 9.42
C LEU A 136 -10.27 -0.24 8.95
N ILE A 137 -10.46 0.06 7.67
CA ILE A 137 -11.72 -0.12 6.96
C ILE A 137 -11.58 -1.36 6.08
N MET A 138 -12.47 -2.30 6.27
CA MET A 138 -12.54 -3.53 5.49
C MET A 138 -13.67 -3.46 4.49
N LEU A 139 -13.37 -3.66 3.21
CA LEU A 139 -14.39 -3.84 2.16
C LEU A 139 -14.73 -5.31 2.01
N ASP A 140 -15.87 -5.61 1.38
CA ASP A 140 -16.23 -7.00 1.05
C ASP A 140 -15.19 -7.64 0.12
N VAL A 141 -15.04 -8.95 0.21
CA VAL A 141 -14.12 -9.73 -0.64
C VAL A 141 -14.45 -9.52 -2.11
N TYR A 142 -13.47 -9.12 -2.89
CA TYR A 142 -13.57 -9.14 -4.34
C TYR A 142 -13.43 -10.59 -4.83
N ALA A 143 -14.55 -11.18 -5.25
CA ALA A 143 -14.66 -12.61 -5.52
C ALA A 143 -13.77 -13.10 -6.69
N ALA A 144 -13.51 -12.25 -7.70
CA ALA A 144 -12.76 -12.60 -8.91
C ALA A 144 -13.26 -13.90 -9.59
N GLY A 145 -14.58 -14.10 -9.60
CA GLY A 145 -15.23 -15.27 -10.18
C GLY A 145 -15.36 -16.50 -9.27
N GLU A 146 -14.86 -16.43 -8.04
CA GLU A 146 -15.01 -17.52 -7.06
C GLU A 146 -16.38 -17.48 -6.35
N ALA A 147 -16.87 -18.63 -5.97
CA ALA A 147 -18.01 -18.73 -5.06
C ALA A 147 -17.59 -18.39 -3.62
N PRO A 148 -18.50 -17.82 -2.80
CA PRO A 148 -18.22 -17.57 -1.39
C PRO A 148 -17.80 -18.83 -0.65
N ILE A 149 -16.79 -18.70 0.23
CA ILE A 149 -16.32 -19.77 1.11
C ILE A 149 -16.69 -19.37 2.55
N VAL A 150 -17.40 -20.24 3.24
CA VAL A 150 -17.82 -20.01 4.64
C VAL A 150 -16.59 -19.76 5.53
N GLY A 151 -16.62 -18.67 6.29
CA GLY A 151 -15.53 -18.28 7.19
C GLY A 151 -14.34 -17.61 6.52
N ALA A 152 -14.36 -17.41 5.19
CA ALA A 152 -13.31 -16.75 4.42
C ALA A 152 -13.78 -15.38 3.86
N ASP A 153 -14.62 -14.69 4.58
CA ASP A 153 -15.14 -13.37 4.21
C ASP A 153 -14.56 -12.25 5.08
N SER A 154 -14.79 -11.02 4.66
CA SER A 154 -14.31 -9.82 5.37
C SER A 154 -14.90 -9.71 6.77
N LYS A 155 -16.12 -10.23 7.00
CA LYS A 155 -16.76 -10.23 8.31
C LYS A 155 -16.05 -11.16 9.28
N ALA A 156 -15.59 -12.33 8.80
CA ALA A 156 -14.80 -13.27 9.59
C ALA A 156 -13.43 -12.68 9.94
N LEU A 157 -12.74 -12.04 8.96
CA LEU A 157 -11.49 -11.32 9.19
C LEU A 157 -11.66 -10.22 10.25
N CYS A 158 -12.67 -9.35 10.12
CA CYS A 158 -12.95 -8.29 11.08
C CYS A 158 -13.15 -8.84 12.50
N ARG A 159 -13.86 -9.96 12.63
CA ARG A 159 -14.07 -10.61 13.95
C ARG A 159 -12.75 -11.07 14.56
N SER A 160 -11.90 -11.73 13.78
CA SER A 160 -10.62 -12.24 14.25
C SER A 160 -9.62 -11.13 14.57
N ILE A 161 -9.57 -10.07 13.75
CA ILE A 161 -8.75 -8.88 14.00
C ILE A 161 -9.21 -8.18 15.29
N ARG A 162 -10.51 -8.02 15.50
CA ARG A 162 -11.08 -7.43 16.72
C ARG A 162 -10.71 -8.24 17.96
N ASN A 163 -10.75 -9.58 17.87
CA ASN A 163 -10.36 -10.46 18.96
C ASN A 163 -8.86 -10.34 19.33
N LEU A 164 -8.00 -9.92 18.38
CA LEU A 164 -6.60 -9.66 18.64
C LEU A 164 -6.37 -8.35 19.45
N GLY A 165 -7.36 -7.46 19.45
CA GLY A 165 -7.40 -6.27 20.32
C GLY A 165 -6.44 -5.13 19.96
N LYS A 166 -5.81 -5.16 18.78
CA LYS A 166 -4.86 -4.12 18.35
C LYS A 166 -5.53 -2.98 17.58
N VAL A 167 -6.52 -3.30 16.76
CA VAL A 167 -7.32 -2.36 15.96
C VAL A 167 -8.77 -2.87 15.92
N ASP A 168 -9.75 -1.96 15.90
CA ASP A 168 -11.15 -2.29 15.70
C ASP A 168 -11.55 -2.01 14.25
N PRO A 169 -11.69 -3.04 13.39
CA PRO A 169 -11.99 -2.85 11.99
C PRO A 169 -13.44 -2.45 11.76
N ILE A 170 -13.63 -1.52 10.81
CA ILE A 170 -14.94 -1.07 10.35
C ILE A 170 -15.24 -1.80 9.02
N LEU A 171 -16.29 -2.62 8.98
CA LEU A 171 -16.73 -3.26 7.75
C LEU A 171 -17.63 -2.31 6.95
N VAL A 172 -17.28 -2.04 5.71
CA VAL A 172 -18.05 -1.21 4.78
C VAL A 172 -18.40 -2.04 3.54
N SER A 173 -19.64 -2.55 3.49
CA SER A 173 -20.15 -3.31 2.34
C SER A 173 -20.70 -2.39 1.25
N ASP A 174 -21.30 -1.27 1.62
CA ASP A 174 -21.74 -0.23 0.68
C ASP A 174 -20.63 0.81 0.50
N THR A 175 -19.95 0.71 -0.62
CA THR A 175 -18.81 1.58 -0.93
C THR A 175 -19.18 3.05 -1.17
N GLU A 176 -20.47 3.38 -1.37
CA GLU A 176 -20.93 4.77 -1.47
C GLU A 176 -20.83 5.49 -0.12
N GLN A 177 -20.96 4.76 0.99
CA GLN A 177 -20.83 5.28 2.35
C GLN A 177 -19.36 5.46 2.79
N LEU A 178 -18.40 4.98 2.02
CA LEU A 178 -16.98 4.99 2.43
C LEU A 178 -16.46 6.41 2.73
N GLY A 179 -16.86 7.40 1.94
CA GLY A 179 -16.48 8.80 2.16
C GLY A 179 -16.95 9.31 3.52
N ASP A 180 -18.21 9.07 3.86
CA ASP A 180 -18.81 9.50 5.13
C ASP A 180 -18.17 8.76 6.33
N VAL A 181 -17.86 7.48 6.17
CA VAL A 181 -17.15 6.70 7.20
C VAL A 181 -15.74 7.25 7.42
N LEU A 182 -15.02 7.56 6.34
CA LEU A 182 -13.70 8.16 6.42
C LEU A 182 -13.74 9.51 7.15
N ASP A 183 -14.67 10.40 6.80
CA ASP A 183 -14.82 11.71 7.42
C ASP A 183 -15.08 11.65 8.94
N GLN A 184 -15.61 10.54 9.44
CA GLN A 184 -15.81 10.32 10.88
C GLN A 184 -14.55 9.89 11.63
N ILE A 185 -13.59 9.24 10.96
CA ILE A 185 -12.45 8.61 11.63
C ILE A 185 -11.10 9.25 11.32
N ILE A 186 -10.97 9.96 10.19
CA ILE A 186 -9.72 10.62 9.79
C ILE A 186 -9.35 11.76 10.73
N GLN A 187 -8.03 11.99 10.83
CA GLN A 187 -7.43 13.07 11.61
C GLN A 187 -6.41 13.82 10.75
N ASP A 188 -6.01 15.00 11.21
CA ASP A 188 -5.00 15.80 10.51
C ASP A 188 -3.67 15.06 10.40
N GLY A 189 -3.13 15.02 9.20
CA GLY A 189 -1.88 14.36 8.87
C GLY A 189 -1.97 12.85 8.58
N ASP A 190 -3.17 12.25 8.58
CA ASP A 190 -3.34 10.83 8.27
C ASP A 190 -2.84 10.46 6.87
N LEU A 191 -2.21 9.29 6.76
CA LEU A 191 -1.97 8.61 5.52
C LEU A 191 -3.07 7.57 5.29
N ILE A 192 -3.91 7.80 4.28
CA ILE A 192 -4.94 6.85 3.87
C ILE A 192 -4.34 5.92 2.81
N LEU A 193 -4.27 4.63 3.11
CA LEU A 193 -3.73 3.60 2.24
C LEU A 193 -4.86 2.70 1.74
N ALA A 194 -5.28 2.88 0.49
CA ALA A 194 -6.25 2.01 -0.17
C ALA A 194 -5.51 0.85 -0.84
N GLN A 195 -5.76 -0.39 -0.40
CA GLN A 195 -4.95 -1.53 -0.84
C GLN A 195 -5.79 -2.74 -1.24
N GLY A 196 -5.42 -3.37 -2.37
CA GLY A 196 -6.04 -4.59 -2.89
C GLY A 196 -6.02 -4.67 -4.42
N ALA A 197 -6.21 -5.88 -4.97
CA ALA A 197 -6.19 -6.13 -6.42
C ALA A 197 -7.57 -5.99 -7.11
N GLY A 198 -8.63 -5.77 -6.32
CA GLY A 198 -10.00 -5.68 -6.81
C GLY A 198 -10.44 -4.27 -7.22
N SER A 199 -11.68 -3.93 -6.88
CA SER A 199 -12.29 -2.63 -7.21
C SER A 199 -11.83 -1.48 -6.32
N VAL A 200 -11.05 -1.72 -5.28
CA VAL A 200 -10.60 -0.70 -4.32
C VAL A 200 -9.90 0.48 -4.99
N SER A 201 -9.11 0.24 -6.05
CA SER A 201 -8.46 1.32 -6.82
C SER A 201 -9.46 2.24 -7.52
N LYS A 202 -10.54 1.69 -8.10
CA LYS A 202 -11.60 2.51 -8.68
C LYS A 202 -12.32 3.33 -7.59
N ILE A 203 -12.51 2.73 -6.42
CA ILE A 203 -13.15 3.37 -5.27
C ILE A 203 -12.28 4.53 -4.76
N SER A 204 -10.97 4.31 -4.55
CA SER A 204 -10.04 5.34 -4.06
C SER A 204 -9.88 6.50 -5.04
N ARG A 205 -9.83 6.23 -6.36
CA ARG A 205 -9.82 7.28 -7.38
C ARG A 205 -11.12 8.07 -7.40
N GLY A 206 -12.26 7.40 -7.26
CA GLY A 206 -13.55 8.07 -7.13
C GLY A 206 -13.69 8.89 -5.83
N LEU A 207 -13.00 8.54 -4.76
CA LEU A 207 -12.85 9.39 -3.57
C LEU A 207 -12.01 10.64 -3.89
N ALA A 208 -10.85 10.46 -4.53
CA ALA A 208 -9.96 11.55 -4.91
C ALA A 208 -10.63 12.59 -5.83
N GLU A 209 -11.52 12.15 -6.73
CA GLU A 209 -12.28 13.04 -7.62
C GLU A 209 -13.37 13.85 -6.88
N ARG A 210 -13.85 13.34 -5.73
CA ARG A 210 -14.92 13.98 -4.94
C ARG A 210 -14.40 14.84 -3.79
N TRP A 211 -13.15 14.69 -3.43
CA TRP A 211 -12.48 15.36 -2.32
C TRP A 211 -11.77 16.64 -2.75
#